data_0d89529e5d863ba3e0b9b344b8b80acb
#
_entry.id   0d89529e5d863ba3e0b9b344b8b80acb
#
_cell.length_a   1.000
_cell.length_b   1.000
_cell.length_c   1.000
_cell.angle_alpha   90.00
_cell.angle_beta   90.00
_cell.angle_gamma   90.00
#
_symmetry.space_group_name_H-M   'P 1'
#
loop_
_entity.id
_entity.type
_entity.pdbx_description
1 polymer ?
#
loop_
_entity_poly.entity_id
_entity_poly.type
_entity_poly.pdbx_seq_one_letter_code
_entity_poly.pdbx_strand_id
1 'polypeptide(L)'
;MGRCPDCGEWNTLVECIADDSASVPFGTRSTDGVRERARPLPLSAVDPSLGTRIVTGISELDRVLGGGAVKRSAVLIGGEPGIGKSTLLIQTASAVRSRLTAEQGGSSGTKSRVLYVSGEEAAPQIRSRADRLELEKDGIEILCSNRLDDIESALNALNPVCVIIDSIQTVSSADAGPVPGTVNQLKYCAAELTAWVKERDAVLFMSAHVTKDGSIAGPKALEHLVDTVISFEQNDDRVRFLRALKNRFGSVDELGIFSMTEKGLVPVDDPSAMFIVRRSGGIPAGTAVVPVFEGSRVFMVELQALTVPAKSAITRVYSDKIDNARVSRVAAVLEKRAGLRFSDQDIYINVAGGVRLTESAIDAALAAALYSARTDIAPPEKTAITGELSLAGEIRPVNRLKQRAKAAHTLGFTQVLGPEKDKDIIAVADIQSLIKTLFR
;
A
#
# COMPACT_ATOMS: atom_id res chain seq x y z
N MET A 1 15.15 58.77 -20.15
CA MET A 1 16.14 58.99 -21.23
C MET A 1 17.53 58.77 -20.61
N GLY A 2 18.20 57.71 -20.95
CA GLY A 2 19.52 57.37 -20.45
C GLY A 2 20.52 57.17 -21.58
N ARG A 3 21.78 57.48 -21.33
CA ARG A 3 22.91 57.26 -22.23
C ARG A 3 23.51 55.90 -21.93
N CYS A 4 23.71 55.06 -22.95
CA CYS A 4 24.35 53.74 -22.70
C CYS A 4 25.77 53.89 -22.21
N PRO A 5 26.19 53.27 -21.08
CA PRO A 5 27.54 53.39 -20.55
C PRO A 5 28.58 52.71 -21.46
N ASP A 6 28.22 51.73 -22.29
CA ASP A 6 29.13 50.97 -23.15
C ASP A 6 29.38 51.61 -24.51
N CYS A 7 28.34 52.06 -25.20
CA CYS A 7 28.46 52.65 -26.55
C CYS A 7 28.34 54.17 -26.56
N GLY A 8 27.93 54.82 -25.48
CA GLY A 8 27.81 56.27 -25.36
C GLY A 8 26.64 56.91 -26.13
N GLU A 9 25.78 56.14 -26.78
CA GLU A 9 24.64 56.65 -27.54
C GLU A 9 23.39 56.80 -26.68
N TRP A 10 22.47 57.75 -27.12
CA TRP A 10 21.20 58.03 -26.45
C TRP A 10 20.10 57.16 -27.00
N ASN A 11 19.16 56.68 -26.14
CA ASN A 11 17.97 55.87 -26.49
C ASN A 11 18.27 54.48 -27.08
N THR A 12 19.42 53.93 -26.84
CA THR A 12 19.78 52.53 -27.21
C THR A 12 19.47 51.53 -26.09
N LEU A 13 19.02 52.00 -24.91
CA LEU A 13 18.57 51.13 -23.82
C LEU A 13 17.14 50.68 -24.12
N VAL A 14 16.98 49.40 -24.37
CA VAL A 14 15.69 48.71 -24.40
C VAL A 14 15.43 48.16 -23.00
N GLU A 15 14.28 48.49 -22.42
CA GLU A 15 13.86 47.93 -21.14
C GLU A 15 13.65 46.42 -21.30
N CYS A 16 14.62 45.65 -20.89
CA CYS A 16 14.43 44.21 -20.69
C CYS A 16 13.80 44.07 -19.32
N ILE A 17 12.54 43.64 -19.24
CA ILE A 17 11.95 43.15 -18.02
C ILE A 17 12.80 41.93 -17.66
N ALA A 18 13.65 42.07 -16.65
CA ALA A 18 14.27 40.94 -16.00
C ALA A 18 13.09 40.17 -15.36
N ASP A 19 12.66 39.10 -16.01
CA ASP A 19 11.82 38.14 -15.33
C ASP A 19 12.58 37.70 -14.07
N ASP A 20 12.02 38.03 -12.92
CA ASP A 20 12.45 37.48 -11.64
C ASP A 20 12.39 35.97 -11.75
N SER A 21 13.54 35.36 -12.08
CA SER A 21 13.71 33.92 -12.22
C SER A 21 13.86 33.29 -10.84
N ALA A 22 12.89 33.53 -9.96
CA ALA A 22 12.66 32.70 -8.80
C ALA A 22 11.71 31.57 -9.22
N SER A 23 12.24 30.35 -9.29
CA SER A 23 11.55 29.08 -9.54
C SER A 23 11.07 28.83 -10.98
N VAL A 24 11.99 28.51 -11.85
CA VAL A 24 11.69 27.83 -13.12
C VAL A 24 11.74 26.33 -12.86
N PRO A 25 10.63 25.57 -13.01
CA PRO A 25 10.68 24.12 -12.94
C PRO A 25 11.64 23.57 -14.00
N PHE A 26 12.41 22.55 -13.60
CA PHE A 26 13.35 21.83 -14.44
C PHE A 26 12.65 21.30 -15.71
N GLY A 27 13.29 21.46 -16.86
CA GLY A 27 12.82 20.95 -18.15
C GLY A 27 13.18 21.87 -19.34
N THR A 28 13.74 23.07 -19.10
CA THR A 28 13.99 24.06 -20.17
C THR A 28 15.36 24.76 -20.08
N ARG A 29 16.43 24.04 -19.67
CA ARG A 29 17.79 24.45 -20.00
C ARG A 29 18.19 23.88 -21.38
N SER A 30 17.47 24.20 -22.42
CA SER A 30 17.99 24.11 -23.79
C SER A 30 18.80 25.37 -24.06
N THR A 31 20.02 25.19 -24.51
CA THR A 31 21.00 26.23 -24.85
C THR A 31 20.63 27.06 -26.10
N ASP A 32 19.40 26.97 -26.59
CA ASP A 32 18.88 27.82 -27.66
C ASP A 32 17.48 28.29 -27.31
N GLY A 33 17.43 29.61 -26.98
CA GLY A 33 16.26 30.27 -26.45
C GLY A 33 15.14 30.50 -27.44
N VAL A 34 14.09 29.79 -27.34
CA VAL A 34 12.71 30.31 -27.43
C VAL A 34 11.83 29.33 -26.65
N ARG A 35 11.37 29.69 -25.46
CA ARG A 35 10.32 28.94 -24.77
C ARG A 35 9.08 28.93 -25.64
N GLU A 36 8.73 27.80 -26.21
CA GLU A 36 7.41 27.63 -26.83
C GLU A 36 6.36 27.73 -25.70
N ARG A 37 5.56 28.81 -25.75
CA ARG A 37 4.47 28.98 -24.77
C ARG A 37 3.50 27.82 -24.91
N ALA A 38 3.15 27.18 -23.80
CA ALA A 38 2.17 26.12 -23.77
C ALA A 38 0.85 26.62 -24.42
N ARG A 39 0.35 25.88 -25.41
CA ARG A 39 -0.93 26.19 -26.08
C ARG A 39 -2.00 25.24 -25.59
N PRO A 40 -3.23 25.73 -25.31
CA PRO A 40 -4.33 24.84 -24.95
C PRO A 40 -4.65 23.92 -26.14
N LEU A 41 -4.82 22.64 -25.86
CA LEU A 41 -5.23 21.62 -26.82
C LEU A 41 -6.67 21.19 -26.52
N PRO A 42 -7.51 20.96 -27.54
CA PRO A 42 -8.81 20.32 -27.34
C PRO A 42 -8.63 18.94 -26.72
N LEU A 43 -9.49 18.55 -25.78
CA LEU A 43 -9.42 17.25 -25.14
C LEU A 43 -9.45 16.08 -26.14
N SER A 44 -10.20 16.25 -27.24
CA SER A 44 -10.29 15.28 -28.35
C SER A 44 -8.99 15.10 -29.14
N ALA A 45 -8.05 16.04 -29.06
CA ALA A 45 -6.76 15.97 -29.73
C ALA A 45 -5.66 15.36 -28.85
N VAL A 46 -5.98 15.04 -27.57
CA VAL A 46 -5.04 14.39 -26.66
C VAL A 46 -4.99 12.90 -26.99
N ASP A 47 -3.79 12.41 -27.27
CA ASP A 47 -3.57 10.98 -27.54
C ASP A 47 -3.78 10.14 -26.25
N PRO A 48 -4.77 9.24 -26.21
CA PRO A 48 -5.01 8.39 -25.04
C PRO A 48 -3.87 7.40 -24.75
N SER A 49 -2.97 7.15 -25.72
CA SER A 49 -1.79 6.26 -25.53
C SER A 49 -0.78 6.82 -24.53
N LEU A 50 -0.82 8.13 -24.24
CA LEU A 50 0.01 8.77 -23.20
C LEU A 50 -0.23 8.23 -21.78
N GLY A 51 -1.34 7.51 -21.55
CA GLY A 51 -1.68 6.83 -20.29
C GLY A 51 -1.30 5.35 -20.25
N THR A 52 -0.44 4.85 -21.14
CA THR A 52 -0.02 3.45 -21.14
C THR A 52 0.76 3.09 -19.88
N ARG A 53 0.58 1.85 -19.42
CA ARG A 53 1.21 1.36 -18.20
C ARG A 53 2.47 0.55 -18.51
N ILE A 54 3.45 0.65 -17.63
CA ILE A 54 4.56 -0.28 -17.53
C ILE A 54 4.18 -1.31 -16.47
N VAL A 55 3.89 -2.53 -16.89
CA VAL A 55 3.63 -3.63 -15.98
C VAL A 55 4.94 -4.04 -15.34
N THR A 56 5.00 -4.04 -14.01
CA THR A 56 6.26 -4.31 -13.29
C THR A 56 6.64 -5.80 -13.36
N GLY A 57 5.66 -6.69 -13.58
CA GLY A 57 5.86 -8.14 -13.53
C GLY A 57 5.74 -8.72 -12.11
N ILE A 58 5.53 -7.88 -11.09
CA ILE A 58 5.26 -8.29 -9.72
C ILE A 58 3.76 -8.12 -9.46
N SER A 59 3.01 -9.22 -9.47
CA SER A 59 1.55 -9.22 -9.49
C SER A 59 0.90 -8.38 -8.39
N GLU A 60 1.41 -8.45 -7.17
CA GLU A 60 0.87 -7.71 -6.03
C GLU A 60 1.24 -6.21 -6.06
N LEU A 61 2.38 -5.84 -6.64
CA LEU A 61 2.73 -4.44 -6.89
C LEU A 61 1.87 -3.87 -8.03
N ASP A 62 1.73 -4.61 -9.13
CA ASP A 62 0.89 -4.20 -10.25
C ASP A 62 -0.58 -4.03 -9.83
N ARG A 63 -1.08 -4.87 -8.93
CA ARG A 63 -2.41 -4.73 -8.35
C ARG A 63 -2.57 -3.38 -7.64
N VAL A 64 -1.68 -3.03 -6.73
CA VAL A 64 -1.72 -1.77 -5.97
C VAL A 64 -1.59 -0.56 -6.89
N LEU A 65 -0.84 -0.68 -7.97
CA LEU A 65 -0.69 0.34 -9.00
C LEU A 65 -1.92 0.42 -9.94
N GLY A 66 -2.87 -0.51 -9.84
CA GLY A 66 -4.05 -0.57 -10.71
C GLY A 66 -3.77 -1.16 -12.10
N GLY A 67 -2.86 -2.15 -12.16
CA GLY A 67 -2.46 -2.87 -13.38
C GLY A 67 -1.09 -2.47 -13.93
N GLY A 68 -0.25 -1.84 -13.11
CA GLY A 68 1.10 -1.38 -13.46
C GLY A 68 1.29 0.12 -13.31
N ALA A 69 2.55 0.57 -13.36
CA ALA A 69 2.90 1.98 -13.23
C ALA A 69 2.59 2.75 -14.52
N VAL A 70 1.89 3.87 -14.40
CA VAL A 70 1.55 4.72 -15.56
C VAL A 70 2.80 5.47 -16.01
N LYS A 71 3.08 5.48 -17.31
CA LYS A 71 4.16 6.32 -17.88
C LYS A 71 3.93 7.78 -17.52
N ARG A 72 5.03 8.52 -17.45
CA ARG A 72 5.02 9.96 -17.08
C ARG A 72 4.50 10.22 -15.68
N SER A 73 4.71 9.25 -14.76
CA SER A 73 4.28 9.36 -13.38
C SER A 73 5.37 9.03 -12.38
N ALA A 74 5.15 9.54 -11.16
CA ALA A 74 5.99 9.30 -10.00
C ALA A 74 5.24 8.51 -8.93
N VAL A 75 5.87 7.47 -8.42
CA VAL A 75 5.40 6.59 -7.35
C VAL A 75 6.31 6.73 -6.14
N LEU A 76 5.74 7.06 -4.99
CA LEU A 76 6.45 7.11 -3.72
C LEU A 76 6.10 5.89 -2.87
N ILE A 77 7.10 5.17 -2.39
CA ILE A 77 6.96 4.01 -1.50
C ILE A 77 7.51 4.39 -0.13
N GLY A 78 6.60 4.63 0.83
CA GLY A 78 6.91 4.92 2.21
C GLY A 78 6.87 3.68 3.10
N GLY A 79 7.75 3.58 4.10
CA GLY A 79 7.73 2.48 5.06
C GLY A 79 8.88 2.57 6.06
N GLU A 80 8.78 1.81 7.15
CA GLU A 80 9.82 1.77 8.19
C GLU A 80 11.18 1.31 7.64
N PRO A 81 12.30 1.73 8.27
CA PRO A 81 13.61 1.18 7.96
C PRO A 81 13.62 -0.36 8.12
N GLY A 82 14.29 -1.06 7.21
CA GLY A 82 14.39 -2.52 7.26
C GLY A 82 13.16 -3.31 6.78
N ILE A 83 12.05 -2.66 6.42
CA ILE A 83 10.82 -3.37 6.01
C ILE A 83 10.96 -4.12 4.67
N GLY A 84 11.93 -3.74 3.83
CA GLY A 84 12.19 -4.37 2.54
C GLY A 84 11.98 -3.48 1.31
N LYS A 85 11.92 -2.12 1.47
CA LYS A 85 11.74 -1.19 0.35
C LYS A 85 12.80 -1.38 -0.74
N SER A 86 14.08 -1.36 -0.36
CA SER A 86 15.19 -1.55 -1.30
C SER A 86 15.17 -2.94 -1.97
N THR A 87 14.67 -3.97 -1.25
CA THR A 87 14.46 -5.30 -1.82
C THR A 87 13.36 -5.28 -2.88
N LEU A 88 12.22 -4.67 -2.59
CA LEU A 88 11.13 -4.51 -3.55
C LEU A 88 11.58 -3.73 -4.78
N LEU A 89 12.31 -2.64 -4.58
CA LEU A 89 12.74 -1.76 -5.67
C LEU A 89 13.74 -2.44 -6.60
N ILE A 90 14.72 -3.18 -6.08
CA ILE A 90 15.67 -3.90 -6.95
C ILE A 90 14.99 -5.08 -7.67
N GLN A 91 14.04 -5.76 -7.02
CA GLN A 91 13.21 -6.77 -7.67
C GLN A 91 12.33 -6.15 -8.77
N THR A 92 11.80 -4.95 -8.54
CA THR A 92 11.02 -4.20 -9.54
C THR A 92 11.90 -3.81 -10.74
N ALA A 93 13.12 -3.34 -10.50
CA ALA A 93 14.08 -3.02 -11.57
C ALA A 93 14.32 -4.23 -12.48
N SER A 94 14.61 -5.39 -11.88
CA SER A 94 14.87 -6.64 -12.60
C SER A 94 13.62 -7.13 -13.36
N ALA A 95 12.47 -7.14 -12.72
CA ALA A 95 11.23 -7.62 -13.32
C ALA A 95 10.75 -6.74 -14.47
N VAL A 96 10.81 -5.40 -14.33
CA VAL A 96 10.54 -4.45 -15.42
C VAL A 96 11.48 -4.69 -16.59
N ARG A 97 12.78 -4.83 -16.33
CA ARG A 97 13.78 -5.07 -17.38
C ARG A 97 13.53 -6.35 -18.14
N SER A 98 13.31 -7.47 -17.43
CA SER A 98 13.04 -8.79 -18.02
C SER A 98 11.80 -8.74 -18.92
N ARG A 99 10.75 -8.07 -18.47
CA ARG A 99 9.51 -7.93 -19.22
C ARG A 99 9.68 -7.12 -20.50
N LEU A 100 10.33 -5.96 -20.40
CA LEU A 100 10.61 -5.11 -21.57
C LEU A 100 11.48 -5.82 -22.63
N THR A 101 12.40 -6.68 -22.19
CA THR A 101 13.22 -7.52 -23.09
C THR A 101 12.35 -8.56 -23.81
N ALA A 102 11.43 -9.20 -23.09
CA ALA A 102 10.52 -10.19 -23.67
C ALA A 102 9.57 -9.56 -24.71
N GLU A 103 9.05 -8.37 -24.45
CA GLU A 103 8.16 -7.63 -25.36
C GLU A 103 8.88 -7.17 -26.65
N GLN A 104 10.20 -6.99 -26.61
CA GLN A 104 11.04 -6.59 -27.77
C GLN A 104 11.64 -7.76 -28.56
N GLY A 105 11.16 -9.00 -28.32
CA GLY A 105 11.62 -10.17 -29.06
C GLY A 105 13.07 -10.57 -28.79
N GLY A 106 13.60 -10.25 -27.59
CA GLY A 106 14.94 -10.68 -27.16
C GLY A 106 16.10 -9.83 -27.70
N SER A 107 15.83 -8.80 -28.49
CA SER A 107 16.90 -7.89 -28.93
C SER A 107 17.25 -6.92 -27.77
N SER A 108 18.49 -6.97 -27.31
CA SER A 108 19.06 -6.08 -26.29
C SER A 108 19.22 -4.66 -26.85
N GLY A 109 18.07 -4.01 -27.19
CA GLY A 109 18.06 -2.63 -27.66
C GLY A 109 18.36 -1.67 -26.52
N THR A 110 19.12 -0.61 -26.83
CA THR A 110 19.47 0.50 -25.92
C THR A 110 18.25 1.24 -25.34
N LYS A 111 17.04 0.98 -25.82
CA LYS A 111 15.80 1.71 -25.49
C LYS A 111 15.09 1.25 -24.21
N SER A 112 15.54 0.20 -23.53
CA SER A 112 14.82 -0.37 -22.36
C SER A 112 15.70 -0.39 -21.11
N ARG A 113 16.43 0.69 -20.85
CA ARG A 113 17.32 0.78 -19.67
C ARG A 113 16.52 1.11 -18.41
N VAL A 114 16.96 0.53 -17.32
CA VAL A 114 16.49 0.85 -15.97
C VAL A 114 17.63 1.51 -15.22
N LEU A 115 17.41 2.66 -14.62
CA LEU A 115 18.39 3.34 -13.77
C LEU A 115 18.02 3.17 -12.30
N TYR A 116 18.93 2.56 -11.53
CA TYR A 116 18.82 2.45 -10.07
C TYR A 116 19.82 3.39 -9.41
N VAL A 117 19.31 4.40 -8.72
CA VAL A 117 20.11 5.39 -7.98
C VAL A 117 20.07 5.05 -6.50
N SER A 118 21.24 4.93 -5.89
CA SER A 118 21.39 4.73 -4.45
C SER A 118 22.22 5.86 -3.83
N GLY A 119 21.63 6.49 -2.82
CA GLY A 119 22.37 7.46 -1.98
C GLY A 119 22.88 6.87 -0.67
N GLU A 120 22.56 5.62 -0.36
CA GLU A 120 22.88 4.98 0.92
C GLU A 120 23.86 3.81 0.76
N GLU A 121 23.72 3.02 -0.30
CA GLU A 121 24.48 1.79 -0.52
C GLU A 121 25.47 1.93 -1.66
N ALA A 122 26.64 1.31 -1.50
CA ALA A 122 27.63 1.22 -2.57
C ALA A 122 27.24 0.12 -3.60
N ALA A 123 27.69 0.28 -4.85
CA ALA A 123 27.40 -0.64 -5.94
C ALA A 123 27.71 -2.12 -5.64
N PRO A 124 28.80 -2.50 -4.95
CA PRO A 124 29.04 -3.90 -4.57
C PRO A 124 27.99 -4.48 -3.62
N GLN A 125 27.40 -3.67 -2.73
CA GLN A 125 26.34 -4.10 -1.80
C GLN A 125 25.04 -4.38 -2.55
N ILE A 126 24.66 -3.48 -3.48
CA ILE A 126 23.50 -3.65 -4.35
C ILE A 126 23.68 -4.89 -5.22
N ARG A 127 24.87 -5.08 -5.79
CA ARG A 127 25.20 -6.26 -6.60
C ARG A 127 25.08 -7.55 -5.78
N SER A 128 25.66 -7.61 -4.58
CA SER A 128 25.57 -8.78 -3.69
C SER A 128 24.11 -9.11 -3.33
N ARG A 129 23.28 -8.06 -3.11
CA ARG A 129 21.84 -8.24 -2.90
C ARG A 129 21.16 -8.82 -4.14
N ALA A 130 21.42 -8.30 -5.32
CA ALA A 130 20.84 -8.80 -6.57
C ALA A 130 21.26 -10.26 -6.84
N ASP A 131 22.52 -10.62 -6.55
CA ASP A 131 23.02 -12.00 -6.67
C ASP A 131 22.33 -12.94 -5.70
N ARG A 132 22.19 -12.56 -4.43
CA ARG A 132 21.45 -13.33 -3.40
C ARG A 132 19.99 -13.57 -3.77
N LEU A 133 19.37 -12.60 -4.43
CA LEU A 133 17.97 -12.66 -4.88
C LEU A 133 17.83 -13.35 -6.26
N GLU A 134 18.90 -13.81 -6.85
CA GLU A 134 18.93 -14.47 -8.18
C GLU A 134 18.31 -13.62 -9.29
N LEU A 135 18.50 -12.29 -9.24
CA LEU A 135 17.86 -11.35 -10.16
C LEU A 135 18.59 -11.25 -11.49
N GLU A 136 17.82 -11.02 -12.57
CA GLU A 136 18.37 -10.58 -13.86
C GLU A 136 18.98 -9.17 -13.70
N LYS A 137 20.18 -8.96 -14.23
CA LYS A 137 20.99 -7.75 -14.02
C LYS A 137 21.28 -6.99 -15.31
N ASP A 138 21.15 -7.63 -16.45
CA ASP A 138 21.46 -7.03 -17.73
C ASP A 138 20.51 -5.89 -18.08
N GLY A 139 21.06 -4.71 -18.38
CA GLY A 139 20.30 -3.50 -18.70
C GLY A 139 19.78 -2.74 -17.49
N ILE A 140 20.28 -3.05 -16.29
CA ILE A 140 20.11 -2.23 -15.08
C ILE A 140 21.41 -1.48 -14.83
N GLU A 141 21.35 -0.16 -14.94
CA GLU A 141 22.45 0.75 -14.64
C GLU A 141 22.36 1.21 -13.18
N ILE A 142 23.48 1.22 -12.47
CA ILE A 142 23.55 1.64 -11.06
C ILE A 142 24.33 2.95 -10.96
N LEU A 143 23.75 3.95 -10.31
CA LEU A 143 24.39 5.19 -9.95
C LEU A 143 24.43 5.32 -8.41
N CYS A 144 25.63 5.32 -7.83
CA CYS A 144 25.83 5.60 -6.41
C CYS A 144 26.21 7.07 -6.25
N SER A 145 25.22 7.94 -6.15
CA SER A 145 25.38 9.37 -5.89
C SER A 145 24.16 9.91 -5.14
N ASN A 146 24.41 10.88 -4.27
CA ASN A 146 23.39 11.67 -3.58
C ASN A 146 23.21 13.08 -4.17
N ARG A 147 23.93 13.42 -5.24
CA ARG A 147 23.82 14.72 -5.90
C ARG A 147 22.80 14.70 -7.02
N LEU A 148 21.86 15.64 -6.96
CA LEU A 148 20.84 15.77 -7.99
C LEU A 148 21.46 16.00 -9.38
N ASP A 149 22.51 16.83 -9.49
CA ASP A 149 23.19 17.12 -10.76
C ASP A 149 23.76 15.86 -11.44
N ASP A 150 24.35 14.94 -10.66
CA ASP A 150 24.86 13.66 -11.18
C ASP A 150 23.72 12.78 -11.68
N ILE A 151 22.62 12.76 -10.93
CA ILE A 151 21.40 11.98 -11.29
C ILE A 151 20.80 12.52 -12.58
N GLU A 152 20.62 13.83 -12.70
CA GLU A 152 20.11 14.48 -13.92
C GLU A 152 20.99 14.25 -15.13
N SER A 153 22.31 14.33 -14.96
CA SER A 153 23.27 14.01 -16.02
C SER A 153 23.10 12.56 -16.51
N ALA A 154 22.96 11.60 -15.58
CA ALA A 154 22.73 10.21 -15.92
C ALA A 154 21.36 9.97 -16.58
N LEU A 155 20.32 10.63 -16.08
CA LEU A 155 18.97 10.56 -16.65
C LEU A 155 18.94 11.05 -18.11
N ASN A 156 19.61 12.17 -18.39
CA ASN A 156 19.66 12.73 -19.75
C ASN A 156 20.54 11.90 -20.69
N ALA A 157 21.63 11.33 -20.19
CA ALA A 157 22.51 10.48 -21.00
C ALA A 157 21.90 9.12 -21.33
N LEU A 158 21.19 8.50 -20.37
CA LEU A 158 20.66 7.14 -20.50
C LEU A 158 19.23 7.10 -21.05
N ASN A 159 18.43 8.15 -20.81
CA ASN A 159 17.00 8.22 -21.11
C ASN A 159 16.25 6.93 -20.72
N PRO A 160 16.29 6.52 -19.42
CA PRO A 160 15.74 5.26 -18.98
C PRO A 160 14.20 5.26 -18.99
N VAL A 161 13.60 4.09 -19.19
CA VAL A 161 12.13 3.90 -19.12
C VAL A 161 11.62 3.69 -17.69
N CYS A 162 12.50 3.30 -16.78
CA CYS A 162 12.21 3.16 -15.37
C CYS A 162 13.38 3.71 -14.55
N VAL A 163 13.07 4.58 -13.62
CA VAL A 163 14.01 5.22 -12.69
C VAL A 163 13.63 4.84 -11.27
N ILE A 164 14.62 4.44 -10.50
CA ILE A 164 14.46 4.13 -9.07
C ILE A 164 15.41 4.99 -8.27
N ILE A 165 14.90 5.67 -7.25
CA ILE A 165 15.65 6.48 -6.29
C ILE A 165 15.51 5.86 -4.90
N ASP A 166 16.59 5.34 -4.36
CA ASP A 166 16.63 4.65 -3.07
C ASP A 166 17.73 5.24 -2.17
N SER A 167 17.40 6.22 -1.32
CA SER A 167 16.12 6.88 -1.03
C SER A 167 16.14 8.35 -1.47
N ILE A 168 14.97 8.94 -1.67
CA ILE A 168 14.85 10.38 -1.99
C ILE A 168 15.39 11.26 -0.86
N GLN A 169 15.43 10.77 0.37
CA GLN A 169 15.89 11.52 1.54
C GLN A 169 17.38 11.78 1.54
N THR A 170 18.16 11.02 0.81
CA THR A 170 19.61 11.18 0.69
C THR A 170 20.01 12.13 -0.43
N VAL A 171 19.08 12.40 -1.37
CA VAL A 171 19.37 13.27 -2.51
C VAL A 171 19.41 14.73 -2.09
N SER A 172 20.39 15.47 -2.59
CA SER A 172 20.59 16.88 -2.29
C SER A 172 20.99 17.67 -3.54
N SER A 173 20.65 18.95 -3.53
CA SER A 173 21.04 19.93 -4.53
C SER A 173 21.58 21.20 -3.86
N ALA A 174 22.58 21.81 -4.44
CA ALA A 174 23.10 23.10 -3.98
C ALA A 174 22.03 24.21 -4.09
N ASP A 175 21.14 24.11 -5.06
CA ASP A 175 20.07 25.09 -5.33
C ASP A 175 18.96 25.08 -4.26
N ALA A 176 18.83 23.98 -3.51
CA ALA A 176 17.81 23.85 -2.46
C ALA A 176 18.31 24.24 -1.04
N GLY A 177 19.53 24.77 -0.95
CA GLY A 177 20.14 25.23 0.29
C GLY A 177 21.24 24.30 0.83
N PRO A 178 22.02 24.75 1.81
CA PRO A 178 23.29 24.10 2.18
C PRO A 178 23.14 22.83 3.05
N VAL A 179 21.96 22.57 3.61
CA VAL A 179 21.78 21.48 4.59
C VAL A 179 21.03 20.30 3.97
N PRO A 180 21.72 19.17 3.66
CA PRO A 180 21.09 17.95 3.19
C PRO A 180 20.05 17.40 4.17
N GLY A 181 19.05 16.66 3.68
CA GLY A 181 18.02 16.01 4.49
C GLY A 181 16.92 16.94 5.02
N THR A 182 16.96 18.25 4.73
CA THR A 182 15.88 19.17 5.08
C THR A 182 14.64 18.94 4.22
N VAL A 183 13.47 19.35 4.72
CA VAL A 183 12.20 19.24 3.95
C VAL A 183 12.26 20.02 2.63
N ASN A 184 12.99 21.13 2.58
CA ASN A 184 13.17 21.91 1.35
C ASN A 184 14.00 21.14 0.32
N GLN A 185 15.12 20.55 0.73
CA GLN A 185 15.94 19.68 -0.13
C GLN A 185 15.10 18.54 -0.71
N LEU A 186 14.36 17.86 0.17
CA LEU A 186 13.50 16.73 -0.21
C LEU A 186 12.43 17.15 -1.24
N LYS A 187 11.75 18.28 -1.00
CA LYS A 187 10.73 18.79 -1.92
C LYS A 187 11.33 19.20 -3.26
N TYR A 188 12.45 19.92 -3.24
CA TYR A 188 13.11 20.41 -4.44
C TYR A 188 13.56 19.22 -5.31
N CYS A 189 14.35 18.29 -4.76
CA CYS A 189 14.84 17.14 -5.50
C CYS A 189 13.72 16.26 -6.05
N ALA A 190 12.66 16.02 -5.25
CA ALA A 190 11.52 15.24 -5.72
C ALA A 190 10.72 15.97 -6.81
N ALA A 191 10.60 17.31 -6.75
CA ALA A 191 9.92 18.11 -7.78
C ALA A 191 10.68 18.05 -9.12
N GLU A 192 12.01 18.23 -9.09
CA GLU A 192 12.86 18.16 -10.29
C GLU A 192 12.78 16.78 -10.96
N LEU A 193 12.96 15.70 -10.18
CA LEU A 193 12.86 14.32 -10.70
C LEU A 193 11.45 14.01 -11.23
N THR A 194 10.41 14.51 -10.57
CA THR A 194 9.02 14.35 -11.03
C THR A 194 8.75 15.14 -12.31
N ALA A 195 9.30 16.36 -12.45
CA ALA A 195 9.21 17.15 -13.65
C ALA A 195 9.90 16.46 -14.82
N TRP A 196 11.10 15.89 -14.59
CA TRP A 196 11.84 15.13 -15.58
C TRP A 196 11.02 13.96 -16.16
N VAL A 197 10.39 13.15 -15.28
CA VAL A 197 9.65 11.98 -15.74
C VAL A 197 8.36 12.33 -16.46
N LYS A 198 7.70 13.44 -16.10
CA LYS A 198 6.43 13.88 -16.73
C LYS A 198 6.56 14.26 -18.19
N GLU A 199 7.75 14.63 -18.63
CA GLU A 199 8.05 14.97 -20.02
C GLU A 199 8.47 13.77 -20.86
N ARG A 200 8.66 12.58 -20.24
CA ARG A 200 9.25 11.40 -20.89
C ARG A 200 8.40 10.16 -20.68
N ASP A 201 8.50 9.19 -21.60
CA ASP A 201 7.77 7.92 -21.49
C ASP A 201 8.43 6.96 -20.49
N ALA A 202 8.65 7.44 -19.28
CA ALA A 202 9.29 6.75 -18.18
C ALA A 202 8.40 6.71 -16.93
N VAL A 203 8.77 5.87 -15.96
CA VAL A 203 8.19 5.84 -14.62
C VAL A 203 9.29 6.08 -13.58
N LEU A 204 8.96 6.84 -12.53
CA LEU A 204 9.83 7.12 -11.40
C LEU A 204 9.29 6.44 -10.14
N PHE A 205 10.11 5.57 -9.53
CA PHE A 205 9.88 5.03 -8.20
C PHE A 205 10.84 5.69 -7.21
N MET A 206 10.32 6.18 -6.11
CA MET A 206 11.11 6.76 -5.01
C MET A 206 10.79 6.04 -3.71
N SER A 207 11.80 5.66 -2.94
CA SER A 207 11.61 5.21 -1.56
C SER A 207 11.75 6.36 -0.58
N ALA A 208 11.01 6.26 0.54
CA ALA A 208 11.16 7.14 1.68
C ALA A 208 10.97 6.40 3.00
N HIS A 209 11.63 6.86 4.06
CA HIS A 209 11.43 6.34 5.41
C HIS A 209 10.28 7.07 6.10
N VAL A 210 9.49 6.33 6.88
CA VAL A 210 8.46 6.87 7.78
C VAL A 210 8.97 6.84 9.22
N THR A 211 8.53 7.77 10.04
CA THR A 211 8.81 7.77 11.48
C THR A 211 7.95 6.73 12.22
N LYS A 212 8.38 6.32 13.43
CA LYS A 212 7.68 5.32 14.27
C LYS A 212 6.23 5.66 14.60
N ASP A 213 5.84 6.92 14.54
CA ASP A 213 4.47 7.38 14.79
C ASP A 213 3.56 7.24 13.57
N GLY A 214 4.01 6.54 12.50
CA GLY A 214 3.24 6.41 11.26
C GLY A 214 3.04 7.73 10.52
N SER A 215 3.50 8.84 11.09
CA SER A 215 3.52 10.13 10.46
C SER A 215 4.79 10.22 9.63
N ILE A 216 4.59 10.35 8.34
CA ILE A 216 5.66 10.51 7.38
C ILE A 216 6.29 11.88 7.58
N ALA A 217 7.36 11.99 8.41
CA ALA A 217 8.21 13.18 8.38
C ALA A 217 8.90 13.19 7.00
N GLY A 218 8.48 14.07 6.11
CA GLY A 218 8.99 14.13 4.75
C GLY A 218 8.00 13.61 3.69
N PRO A 219 7.49 12.37 3.70
CA PRO A 219 6.56 11.93 2.65
C PRO A 219 5.23 12.68 2.59
N LYS A 220 4.64 13.15 3.70
CA LYS A 220 3.49 14.08 3.61
C LYS A 220 3.80 15.32 2.79
N ALA A 221 5.05 15.80 2.85
CA ALA A 221 5.51 16.91 2.03
C ALA A 221 5.60 16.56 0.54
N LEU A 222 5.79 15.27 0.20
CA LEU A 222 5.90 14.76 -1.17
C LEU A 222 4.58 14.25 -1.75
N GLU A 223 3.57 13.95 -0.93
CA GLU A 223 2.28 13.41 -1.38
C GLU A 223 1.62 14.26 -2.48
N HIS A 224 1.82 15.58 -2.44
CA HIS A 224 1.26 16.49 -3.44
C HIS A 224 2.06 16.52 -4.74
N LEU A 225 3.34 16.15 -4.71
CA LEU A 225 4.24 16.17 -5.87
C LEU A 225 4.14 14.91 -6.72
N VAL A 226 3.82 13.77 -6.10
CA VAL A 226 3.75 12.47 -6.77
C VAL A 226 2.33 12.07 -7.15
N ASP A 227 2.19 11.13 -8.07
CA ASP A 227 0.91 10.67 -8.58
C ASP A 227 0.35 9.50 -7.78
N THR A 228 1.23 8.64 -7.25
CA THR A 228 0.87 7.49 -6.42
C THR A 228 1.72 7.47 -5.15
N VAL A 229 1.09 7.20 -4.00
CA VAL A 229 1.76 7.00 -2.71
C VAL A 229 1.35 5.63 -2.18
N ILE A 230 2.35 4.81 -1.90
CA ILE A 230 2.19 3.46 -1.36
C ILE A 230 2.80 3.42 0.03
N SER A 231 2.04 2.96 1.02
CA SER A 231 2.54 2.57 2.34
C SER A 231 3.00 1.12 2.30
N PHE A 232 4.20 0.87 2.77
CA PHE A 232 4.75 -0.46 2.95
C PHE A 232 4.76 -0.76 4.44
N GLU A 233 3.89 -1.68 4.87
CA GLU A 233 3.62 -2.00 6.26
C GLU A 233 4.03 -3.44 6.56
N GLN A 234 4.40 -3.68 7.81
CA GLN A 234 4.66 -5.03 8.31
C GLN A 234 3.56 -5.39 9.29
N ASN A 235 2.98 -6.58 9.09
CA ASN A 235 2.25 -7.25 10.16
C ASN A 235 3.21 -8.20 10.89
N ASP A 236 2.77 -8.76 12.01
CA ASP A 236 3.60 -9.66 12.79
C ASP A 236 4.28 -10.72 11.89
N ASP A 237 5.53 -10.98 12.09
CA ASP A 237 6.43 -11.99 11.51
C ASP A 237 6.93 -11.78 10.06
N ARG A 238 6.23 -12.24 9.03
CA ARG A 238 6.81 -12.37 7.68
C ARG A 238 6.01 -11.71 6.58
N VAL A 239 4.81 -11.28 6.89
CA VAL A 239 3.89 -10.69 5.91
C VAL A 239 4.14 -9.21 5.78
N ARG A 240 4.15 -8.75 4.54
CA ARG A 240 4.28 -7.34 4.18
C ARG A 240 3.08 -6.92 3.37
N PHE A 241 2.54 -5.77 3.68
CA PHE A 241 1.41 -5.18 2.99
C PHE A 241 1.84 -3.94 2.22
N LEU A 242 1.45 -3.86 0.96
CA LEU A 242 1.50 -2.64 0.17
C LEU A 242 0.10 -2.07 0.08
N ARG A 243 -0.10 -0.85 0.57
CA ARG A 243 -1.39 -0.16 0.56
C ARG A 243 -1.27 1.17 -0.19
N ALA A 244 -2.10 1.39 -1.19
CA ALA A 244 -2.17 2.70 -1.82
C ALA A 244 -2.83 3.70 -0.88
N LEU A 245 -2.12 4.77 -0.52
CA LEU A 245 -2.66 5.92 0.21
C LEU A 245 -3.20 6.99 -0.74
N LYS A 246 -2.60 7.07 -1.92
CA LYS A 246 -3.00 7.93 -3.03
C LYS A 246 -2.72 7.23 -4.34
N ASN A 247 -3.67 7.23 -5.27
CA ASN A 247 -3.48 6.74 -6.63
C ASN A 247 -4.35 7.55 -7.60
N ARG A 248 -3.73 8.38 -8.45
CA ARG A 248 -4.44 9.17 -9.46
C ARG A 248 -4.95 8.33 -10.62
N PHE A 249 -4.45 7.12 -10.77
CA PHE A 249 -4.69 6.26 -11.93
C PHE A 249 -5.45 4.97 -11.61
N GLY A 250 -5.87 4.80 -10.35
CA GLY A 250 -6.57 3.61 -9.90
C GLY A 250 -7.20 3.77 -8.52
N SER A 251 -7.76 2.70 -8.01
CA SER A 251 -8.33 2.66 -6.66
C SER A 251 -7.24 2.75 -5.59
N VAL A 252 -7.56 3.38 -4.48
CA VAL A 252 -6.75 3.34 -3.25
C VAL A 252 -7.12 2.16 -2.35
N ASP A 253 -8.17 1.42 -2.71
CA ASP A 253 -8.65 0.28 -1.91
C ASP A 253 -7.85 -1.01 -2.17
N GLU A 254 -6.85 -1.00 -3.08
CA GLU A 254 -6.08 -2.18 -3.40
C GLU A 254 -5.01 -2.47 -2.35
N LEU A 255 -4.88 -3.75 -2.02
CA LEU A 255 -3.89 -4.28 -1.10
C LEU A 255 -3.00 -5.31 -1.79
N GLY A 256 -1.69 -5.10 -1.77
CA GLY A 256 -0.69 -6.06 -2.18
C GLY A 256 -0.14 -6.81 -0.97
N ILE A 257 0.05 -8.11 -1.10
CA ILE A 257 0.51 -8.97 -0.01
C ILE A 257 1.75 -9.74 -0.44
N PHE A 258 2.79 -9.60 0.38
CA PHE A 258 4.07 -10.26 0.16
C PHE A 258 4.49 -11.05 1.38
N SER A 259 5.20 -12.14 1.15
CA SER A 259 5.95 -12.85 2.15
C SER A 259 7.44 -12.52 2.01
N MET A 260 8.11 -12.22 3.12
CA MET A 260 9.57 -12.07 3.13
C MET A 260 10.23 -13.43 3.25
N THR A 261 11.03 -13.80 2.26
CA THR A 261 11.76 -15.07 2.17
C THR A 261 13.25 -14.83 1.95
N GLU A 262 14.05 -15.90 1.91
CA GLU A 262 15.47 -15.81 1.53
C GLU A 262 15.65 -15.29 0.09
N LYS A 263 14.68 -15.56 -0.78
CA LYS A 263 14.62 -15.05 -2.16
C LYS A 263 13.99 -13.65 -2.29
N GLY A 264 13.84 -12.93 -1.18
CA GLY A 264 13.25 -11.59 -1.14
C GLY A 264 11.74 -11.60 -0.90
N LEU A 265 11.09 -10.60 -1.48
CA LEU A 265 9.64 -10.42 -1.40
C LEU A 265 8.96 -11.26 -2.47
N VAL A 266 8.14 -12.20 -2.04
CA VAL A 266 7.37 -13.09 -2.92
C VAL A 266 5.89 -12.74 -2.78
N PRO A 267 5.17 -12.49 -3.89
CA PRO A 267 3.72 -12.31 -3.87
C PRO A 267 3.02 -13.50 -3.20
N VAL A 268 1.99 -13.23 -2.42
CA VAL A 268 1.15 -14.27 -1.79
C VAL A 268 -0.07 -14.53 -2.65
N ASP A 269 -0.13 -15.70 -3.29
CA ASP A 269 -1.22 -16.06 -4.19
C ASP A 269 -2.54 -16.33 -3.46
N ASP A 270 -2.48 -17.03 -2.31
CA ASP A 270 -3.64 -17.31 -1.44
C ASP A 270 -3.44 -16.73 -0.03
N PRO A 271 -3.79 -15.46 0.17
CA PRO A 271 -3.67 -14.84 1.49
C PRO A 271 -4.64 -15.42 2.52
N SER A 272 -5.72 -16.05 2.10
CA SER A 272 -6.74 -16.59 3.02
C SER A 272 -6.18 -17.69 3.89
N ALA A 273 -5.20 -18.44 3.37
CA ALA A 273 -4.51 -19.47 4.15
C ALA A 273 -3.68 -18.90 5.33
N MET A 274 -3.42 -17.60 5.35
CA MET A 274 -2.60 -16.94 6.39
C MET A 274 -3.42 -16.47 7.58
N PHE A 275 -4.74 -16.29 7.41
CA PHE A 275 -5.65 -15.73 8.42
C PHE A 275 -6.58 -16.78 9.03
N ILE A 276 -6.39 -18.05 8.69
CA ILE A 276 -7.09 -19.20 9.26
C ILE A 276 -6.07 -20.19 9.80
N VAL A 277 -6.26 -20.63 11.04
CA VAL A 277 -5.40 -21.63 11.62
C VAL A 277 -5.74 -23.01 11.05
N ARG A 278 -4.81 -23.63 10.33
CA ARG A 278 -4.97 -25.01 9.85
C ARG A 278 -4.85 -26.00 11.01
N ARG A 279 -5.84 -26.83 11.17
CA ARG A 279 -5.88 -27.85 12.23
C ARG A 279 -6.09 -29.24 11.64
N SER A 280 -5.54 -30.24 12.28
CA SER A 280 -5.77 -31.66 11.96
C SER A 280 -6.98 -32.24 12.69
N GLY A 281 -7.61 -31.48 13.60
CA GLY A 281 -8.81 -31.83 14.37
C GLY A 281 -9.89 -30.79 14.20
N GLY A 282 -11.04 -30.99 14.89
CA GLY A 282 -12.18 -30.05 14.86
C GLY A 282 -11.84 -28.64 15.33
N ILE A 283 -12.73 -27.73 15.07
CA ILE A 283 -12.62 -26.31 15.50
C ILE A 283 -12.80 -26.27 17.04
N PRO A 284 -11.88 -25.67 17.80
CA PRO A 284 -12.04 -25.52 19.25
C PRO A 284 -13.13 -24.50 19.60
N ALA A 285 -13.71 -24.65 20.80
CA ALA A 285 -14.57 -23.61 21.36
C ALA A 285 -13.84 -22.27 21.42
N GLY A 286 -14.61 -21.18 21.31
CA GLY A 286 -14.08 -19.84 21.29
C GLY A 286 -13.64 -19.36 19.91
N THR A 287 -13.81 -20.11 18.84
CA THR A 287 -13.43 -19.67 17.50
C THR A 287 -14.63 -19.30 16.63
N ALA A 288 -14.43 -18.36 15.73
CA ALA A 288 -15.39 -18.04 14.64
C ALA A 288 -14.62 -17.50 13.43
N VAL A 289 -15.17 -17.70 12.22
CA VAL A 289 -14.55 -17.19 11.00
C VAL A 289 -15.44 -16.14 10.37
N VAL A 290 -14.86 -15.03 9.96
CA VAL A 290 -15.55 -13.90 9.35
C VAL A 290 -14.92 -13.54 8.00
N PRO A 291 -15.73 -13.31 6.94
CA PRO A 291 -15.25 -12.72 5.69
C PRO A 291 -15.09 -11.21 5.85
N VAL A 292 -13.86 -10.73 5.77
CA VAL A 292 -13.46 -9.34 5.98
C VAL A 292 -12.99 -8.74 4.66
N PHE A 293 -13.39 -7.50 4.36
CA PHE A 293 -12.82 -6.74 3.26
C PHE A 293 -11.54 -6.03 3.70
N GLU A 294 -10.48 -6.26 2.95
CA GLU A 294 -9.27 -5.45 2.96
C GLU A 294 -9.02 -4.99 1.52
N GLY A 295 -9.30 -3.72 1.29
CA GLY A 295 -9.29 -3.19 -0.07
C GLY A 295 -10.40 -3.77 -0.93
N SER A 296 -10.04 -4.32 -2.09
CA SER A 296 -10.96 -5.00 -3.00
C SER A 296 -11.13 -6.50 -2.72
N ARG A 297 -10.31 -7.07 -1.83
CA ARG A 297 -10.28 -8.51 -1.53
C ARG A 297 -11.10 -8.87 -0.30
N VAL A 298 -11.62 -10.08 -0.30
CA VAL A 298 -12.24 -10.69 0.88
C VAL A 298 -11.27 -11.72 1.45
N PHE A 299 -10.97 -11.58 2.72
CA PHE A 299 -10.18 -12.55 3.50
C PHE A 299 -11.07 -13.25 4.50
N MET A 300 -10.85 -14.55 4.65
CA MET A 300 -11.46 -15.30 5.76
C MET A 300 -10.54 -15.17 6.97
N VAL A 301 -11.01 -14.53 8.02
CA VAL A 301 -10.24 -14.25 9.22
C VAL A 301 -10.82 -15.00 10.40
N GLU A 302 -9.98 -15.76 11.09
CA GLU A 302 -10.36 -16.47 12.30
C GLU A 302 -10.23 -15.56 13.52
N LEU A 303 -11.33 -15.42 14.26
CA LEU A 303 -11.41 -14.80 15.57
C LEU A 303 -11.33 -15.88 16.63
N GLN A 304 -10.51 -15.64 17.65
CA GLN A 304 -10.36 -16.52 18.80
C GLN A 304 -10.67 -15.75 20.07
N ALA A 305 -11.64 -16.22 20.85
CA ALA A 305 -12.04 -15.68 22.13
C ALA A 305 -11.73 -16.67 23.25
N LEU A 306 -11.31 -16.15 24.38
CA LEU A 306 -11.17 -16.90 25.63
C LEU A 306 -11.78 -16.07 26.76
N THR A 307 -12.56 -16.72 27.59
CA THR A 307 -13.11 -16.12 28.80
C THR A 307 -12.64 -16.86 30.03
N VAL A 308 -12.17 -16.14 31.04
CA VAL A 308 -11.72 -16.72 32.31
C VAL A 308 -12.32 -15.94 33.47
N PRO A 309 -12.61 -16.56 34.64
CA PRO A 309 -13.11 -15.83 35.79
C PRO A 309 -12.19 -14.68 36.15
N ALA A 310 -12.76 -13.49 36.33
CA ALA A 310 -12.02 -12.30 36.70
C ALA A 310 -11.45 -12.44 38.11
N LYS A 311 -10.15 -12.13 38.26
CA LYS A 311 -9.46 -12.15 39.56
C LYS A 311 -9.73 -10.89 40.41
N SER A 312 -10.35 -9.88 39.81
CA SER A 312 -10.65 -8.60 40.45
C SER A 312 -12.11 -8.22 40.24
N ALA A 313 -12.60 -7.25 40.99
CA ALA A 313 -13.96 -6.73 40.85
C ALA A 313 -14.19 -6.01 39.51
N ILE A 314 -13.13 -5.69 38.79
CA ILE A 314 -13.18 -5.03 37.50
C ILE A 314 -12.73 -6.04 36.43
N THR A 315 -13.63 -6.36 35.52
CA THR A 315 -13.34 -7.22 34.34
C THR A 315 -12.48 -6.47 33.32
N ARG A 316 -11.62 -7.21 32.65
CA ARG A 316 -10.68 -6.67 31.67
C ARG A 316 -10.92 -7.28 30.30
N VAL A 317 -10.75 -6.45 29.27
CA VAL A 317 -10.75 -6.88 27.88
C VAL A 317 -9.36 -6.68 27.30
N TYR A 318 -8.79 -7.76 26.79
CA TYR A 318 -7.48 -7.77 26.15
C TYR A 318 -7.66 -8.09 24.65
N SER A 319 -7.50 -7.10 23.83
CA SER A 319 -7.59 -7.24 22.36
C SER A 319 -6.69 -6.23 21.69
N ASP A 320 -5.73 -6.68 20.89
CA ASP A 320 -4.79 -5.81 20.20
C ASP A 320 -5.27 -5.40 18.79
N LYS A 321 -6.11 -6.23 18.18
CA LYS A 321 -6.52 -6.08 16.77
C LYS A 321 -7.98 -5.68 16.60
N ILE A 322 -8.77 -5.73 17.66
CA ILE A 322 -10.15 -5.25 17.71
C ILE A 322 -10.25 -4.26 18.87
N ASP A 323 -10.95 -3.16 18.67
CA ASP A 323 -11.19 -2.15 19.72
C ASP A 323 -11.83 -2.80 20.96
N ASN A 324 -11.24 -2.61 22.13
CA ASN A 324 -11.74 -3.13 23.41
C ASN A 324 -13.16 -2.65 23.72
N ALA A 325 -13.52 -1.41 23.35
CA ALA A 325 -14.87 -0.90 23.52
C ALA A 325 -15.89 -1.67 22.65
N ARG A 326 -15.48 -2.12 21.45
CA ARG A 326 -16.32 -2.98 20.59
C ARG A 326 -16.54 -4.35 21.23
N VAL A 327 -15.50 -4.98 21.72
CA VAL A 327 -15.60 -6.28 22.42
C VAL A 327 -16.51 -6.18 23.61
N SER A 328 -16.34 -5.15 24.45
CA SER A 328 -17.20 -4.88 25.63
C SER A 328 -18.65 -4.68 25.24
N ARG A 329 -18.93 -3.96 24.15
CA ARG A 329 -20.29 -3.73 23.64
C ARG A 329 -20.95 -5.03 23.21
N VAL A 330 -20.24 -5.88 22.46
CA VAL A 330 -20.76 -7.19 22.01
C VAL A 330 -21.03 -8.11 23.21
N ALA A 331 -20.13 -8.15 24.19
CA ALA A 331 -20.32 -8.91 25.42
C ALA A 331 -21.56 -8.45 26.21
N ALA A 332 -21.78 -7.13 26.32
CA ALA A 332 -22.96 -6.56 26.99
C ALA A 332 -24.28 -6.93 26.27
N VAL A 333 -24.29 -6.98 24.92
CA VAL A 333 -25.44 -7.44 24.14
C VAL A 333 -25.71 -8.92 24.41
N LEU A 334 -24.68 -9.77 24.42
CA LEU A 334 -24.82 -11.20 24.75
C LEU A 334 -25.33 -11.39 26.18
N GLU A 335 -24.85 -10.64 27.16
CA GLU A 335 -25.32 -10.69 28.53
C GLU A 335 -26.81 -10.35 28.61
N LYS A 336 -27.23 -9.26 27.98
CA LYS A 336 -28.62 -8.79 28.05
C LYS A 336 -29.58 -9.63 27.20
N ARG A 337 -29.18 -10.12 26.04
CA ARG A 337 -30.07 -10.74 25.04
C ARG A 337 -29.96 -12.28 24.97
N ALA A 338 -28.80 -12.83 25.31
CA ALA A 338 -28.57 -14.27 25.34
C ALA A 338 -28.50 -14.86 26.75
N GLY A 339 -28.54 -14.03 27.81
CA GLY A 339 -28.50 -14.46 29.19
C GLY A 339 -27.16 -14.99 29.67
N LEU A 340 -26.07 -14.75 28.91
CA LEU A 340 -24.72 -15.16 29.28
C LEU A 340 -24.00 -14.06 30.06
N ARG A 341 -23.61 -14.36 31.27
CA ARG A 341 -22.90 -13.40 32.13
C ARG A 341 -21.45 -13.25 31.75
N PHE A 342 -21.01 -12.01 31.47
CA PHE A 342 -19.64 -11.60 31.19
C PHE A 342 -19.09 -10.63 32.24
N SER A 343 -19.93 -10.10 33.13
CA SER A 343 -19.56 -9.14 34.17
C SER A 343 -18.64 -9.72 35.25
N ASP A 344 -18.37 -11.03 35.21
CA ASP A 344 -17.45 -11.74 36.11
C ASP A 344 -16.29 -12.41 35.33
N GLN A 345 -16.07 -12.04 34.06
CA GLN A 345 -15.09 -12.68 33.19
C GLN A 345 -14.07 -11.66 32.64
N ASP A 346 -12.80 -12.01 32.67
CA ASP A 346 -11.80 -11.39 31.81
C ASP A 346 -11.90 -11.98 30.40
N ILE A 347 -11.84 -11.12 29.39
CA ILE A 347 -12.03 -11.49 27.98
C ILE A 347 -10.72 -11.26 27.22
N TYR A 348 -10.28 -12.30 26.51
CA TYR A 348 -9.11 -12.26 25.63
C TYR A 348 -9.55 -12.52 24.21
N ILE A 349 -9.16 -11.63 23.27
CA ILE A 349 -9.45 -11.78 21.84
C ILE A 349 -8.14 -11.80 21.07
N ASN A 350 -7.96 -12.82 20.23
CA ASN A 350 -6.89 -12.90 19.27
C ASN A 350 -7.47 -12.96 17.84
N VAL A 351 -6.80 -12.33 16.90
CA VAL A 351 -7.13 -12.35 15.46
C VAL A 351 -6.01 -13.09 14.75
N ALA A 352 -6.32 -14.21 14.10
CA ALA A 352 -5.32 -14.97 13.37
C ALA A 352 -4.68 -14.13 12.26
N GLY A 353 -3.35 -14.25 12.10
CA GLY A 353 -2.59 -13.46 11.14
C GLY A 353 -2.42 -11.98 11.50
N GLY A 354 -2.85 -11.55 12.71
CA GLY A 354 -2.54 -10.23 13.27
C GLY A 354 -3.16 -9.03 12.54
N VAL A 355 -4.18 -9.22 11.69
CA VAL A 355 -4.86 -8.13 10.97
C VAL A 355 -5.74 -7.32 11.92
N ARG A 356 -5.65 -6.00 11.82
CA ARG A 356 -6.53 -5.11 12.60
C ARG A 356 -7.92 -5.03 11.97
N LEU A 357 -8.94 -5.38 12.74
CA LEU A 357 -10.33 -5.44 12.30
C LEU A 357 -11.11 -4.23 12.79
N THR A 358 -11.51 -3.35 11.89
CA THR A 358 -12.23 -2.11 12.20
C THR A 358 -13.67 -2.09 11.71
N GLU A 359 -14.02 -2.93 10.72
CA GLU A 359 -15.35 -2.95 10.14
C GLU A 359 -16.42 -3.56 11.07
N SER A 360 -17.68 -3.08 10.97
CA SER A 360 -18.79 -3.58 11.78
C SER A 360 -19.24 -4.99 11.41
N ALA A 361 -18.92 -5.46 10.22
CA ALA A 361 -19.28 -6.79 9.72
C ALA A 361 -18.76 -7.96 10.56
N ILE A 362 -17.77 -7.70 11.45
CA ILE A 362 -17.20 -8.72 12.35
C ILE A 362 -18.04 -8.98 13.59
N ASP A 363 -19.00 -8.11 13.93
CA ASP A 363 -19.67 -8.13 15.24
C ASP A 363 -20.42 -9.44 15.50
N ALA A 364 -21.11 -9.98 14.49
CA ALA A 364 -21.82 -11.25 14.60
C ALA A 364 -20.86 -12.45 14.83
N ALA A 365 -19.72 -12.46 14.16
CA ALA A 365 -18.69 -13.49 14.35
C ALA A 365 -18.00 -13.35 15.72
N LEU A 366 -17.75 -12.12 16.17
CA LEU A 366 -17.21 -11.85 17.51
C LEU A 366 -18.19 -12.32 18.59
N ALA A 367 -19.50 -12.08 18.40
CA ALA A 367 -20.52 -12.58 19.30
C ALA A 367 -20.56 -14.11 19.33
N ALA A 368 -20.44 -14.78 18.18
CA ALA A 368 -20.38 -16.23 18.11
C ALA A 368 -19.12 -16.79 18.81
N ALA A 369 -17.95 -16.18 18.62
CA ALA A 369 -16.72 -16.57 19.30
C ALA A 369 -16.83 -16.40 20.83
N LEU A 370 -17.37 -15.28 21.30
CA LEU A 370 -17.57 -15.02 22.72
C LEU A 370 -18.58 -16.00 23.35
N TYR A 371 -19.70 -16.27 22.63
CA TYR A 371 -20.67 -17.28 23.08
C TYR A 371 -20.01 -18.65 23.19
N SER A 372 -19.32 -19.07 22.15
CA SER A 372 -18.59 -20.35 22.10
C SER A 372 -17.58 -20.47 23.22
N ALA A 373 -16.78 -19.43 23.46
CA ALA A 373 -15.79 -19.42 24.56
C ALA A 373 -16.44 -19.52 25.95
N ARG A 374 -17.62 -18.88 26.14
CA ARG A 374 -18.30 -18.84 27.43
C ARG A 374 -19.03 -20.13 27.74
N THR A 375 -19.52 -20.84 26.72
CA THR A 375 -20.29 -22.09 26.87
C THR A 375 -19.44 -23.34 26.67
N ASP A 376 -18.21 -23.19 26.20
CA ASP A 376 -17.30 -24.26 25.81
C ASP A 376 -17.87 -25.19 24.70
N ILE A 377 -18.72 -24.61 23.83
CA ILE A 377 -19.33 -25.33 22.69
C ILE A 377 -18.67 -24.83 21.40
N ALA A 378 -18.08 -25.73 20.63
CA ALA A 378 -17.47 -25.39 19.34
C ALA A 378 -18.53 -25.05 18.28
N PRO A 379 -18.29 -24.04 17.40
CA PRO A 379 -19.17 -23.80 16.27
C PRO A 379 -19.00 -24.88 15.19
N PRO A 380 -19.96 -25.03 14.26
CA PRO A 380 -19.84 -25.95 13.13
C PRO A 380 -18.66 -25.60 12.24
N GLU A 381 -17.95 -26.63 11.76
CA GLU A 381 -16.86 -26.48 10.81
C GLU A 381 -17.33 -25.82 9.51
N LYS A 382 -16.38 -25.17 8.81
CA LYS A 382 -16.63 -24.52 7.50
C LYS A 382 -17.82 -23.56 7.49
N THR A 383 -18.03 -22.90 8.62
CA THR A 383 -19.06 -21.88 8.79
C THR A 383 -18.42 -20.49 8.88
N ALA A 384 -18.87 -19.58 8.04
CA ALA A 384 -18.50 -18.17 8.05
C ALA A 384 -19.67 -17.31 8.55
N ILE A 385 -19.36 -16.26 9.32
CA ILE A 385 -20.37 -15.44 9.98
C ILE A 385 -20.09 -13.98 9.68
N THR A 386 -21.11 -13.22 9.25
CA THR A 386 -20.95 -11.79 8.98
C THR A 386 -22.22 -11.03 9.34
N GLY A 387 -22.08 -9.84 9.90
CA GLY A 387 -23.19 -8.97 10.27
C GLY A 387 -22.80 -7.97 11.34
N GLU A 388 -23.39 -6.80 11.30
CA GLU A 388 -23.27 -5.79 12.34
C GLU A 388 -24.25 -6.09 13.48
N LEU A 389 -23.81 -6.02 14.74
CA LEU A 389 -24.66 -6.25 15.90
C LEU A 389 -25.10 -4.93 16.53
N SER A 390 -26.42 -4.69 16.53
CA SER A 390 -27.02 -3.54 17.21
C SER A 390 -27.12 -3.76 18.73
N LEU A 391 -27.26 -2.69 19.49
CA LEU A 391 -27.51 -2.77 20.94
C LEU A 391 -28.86 -3.43 21.29
N ALA A 392 -29.80 -3.45 20.35
CA ALA A 392 -31.06 -4.19 20.47
C ALA A 392 -30.90 -5.70 20.29
N GLY A 393 -29.75 -6.18 19.81
CA GLY A 393 -29.47 -7.58 19.52
C GLY A 393 -29.81 -7.99 18.09
N GLU A 394 -30.19 -7.06 17.22
CA GLU A 394 -30.45 -7.30 15.80
C GLU A 394 -29.13 -7.47 15.02
N ILE A 395 -29.10 -8.37 14.06
CA ILE A 395 -27.99 -8.49 13.10
C ILE A 395 -28.38 -7.72 11.85
N ARG A 396 -27.62 -6.64 11.60
CA ARG A 396 -27.89 -5.66 10.54
C ARG A 396 -27.09 -5.95 9.27
N PRO A 397 -27.64 -5.50 8.12
CA PRO A 397 -26.97 -5.60 6.83
C PRO A 397 -25.56 -4.99 6.84
N VAL A 398 -24.67 -5.60 6.08
CA VAL A 398 -23.29 -5.15 5.89
C VAL A 398 -23.00 -4.94 4.41
N ASN A 399 -22.08 -4.05 4.13
CA ASN A 399 -21.67 -3.75 2.76
C ASN A 399 -21.13 -4.99 2.05
N ARG A 400 -21.48 -5.12 0.76
CA ARG A 400 -20.97 -6.18 -0.13
C ARG A 400 -21.23 -7.61 0.37
N LEU A 401 -22.38 -7.86 1.02
CA LEU A 401 -22.73 -9.15 1.63
C LEU A 401 -22.59 -10.32 0.66
N LYS A 402 -23.11 -10.18 -0.58
CA LYS A 402 -23.02 -11.22 -1.63
C LYS A 402 -21.59 -11.56 -2.03
N GLN A 403 -20.71 -10.56 -2.06
CA GLN A 403 -19.29 -10.79 -2.39
C GLN A 403 -18.58 -11.53 -1.24
N ARG A 404 -18.92 -11.23 0.02
CA ARG A 404 -18.43 -11.95 1.20
C ARG A 404 -18.83 -13.41 1.16
N ALA A 405 -20.10 -13.70 0.89
CA ALA A 405 -20.60 -15.07 0.79
C ALA A 405 -19.94 -15.85 -0.35
N LYS A 406 -19.87 -15.24 -1.54
CA LYS A 406 -19.21 -15.85 -2.69
C LYS A 406 -17.74 -16.19 -2.40
N ALA A 407 -17.00 -15.27 -1.78
CA ALA A 407 -15.61 -15.51 -1.41
C ALA A 407 -15.47 -16.64 -0.38
N ALA A 408 -16.33 -16.67 0.64
CA ALA A 408 -16.34 -17.74 1.63
C ALA A 408 -16.56 -19.11 0.96
N HIS A 409 -17.54 -19.24 0.08
CA HIS A 409 -17.79 -20.49 -0.64
C HIS A 409 -16.63 -20.90 -1.56
N THR A 410 -16.03 -19.94 -2.27
CA THR A 410 -14.83 -20.18 -3.11
C THR A 410 -13.66 -20.74 -2.28
N LEU A 411 -13.56 -20.31 -1.02
CA LEU A 411 -12.52 -20.74 -0.08
C LEU A 411 -12.91 -22.00 0.73
N GLY A 412 -14.01 -22.68 0.34
CA GLY A 412 -14.39 -23.98 0.88
C GLY A 412 -15.29 -23.93 2.11
N PHE A 413 -15.85 -22.77 2.49
CA PHE A 413 -16.86 -22.66 3.52
C PHE A 413 -18.21 -23.13 2.97
N THR A 414 -18.87 -24.05 3.67
CA THR A 414 -20.13 -24.63 3.22
C THR A 414 -21.35 -23.85 3.68
N GLN A 415 -21.18 -23.07 4.77
CA GLN A 415 -22.27 -22.27 5.34
C GLN A 415 -21.79 -20.83 5.56
N VAL A 416 -22.64 -19.88 5.19
CA VAL A 416 -22.46 -18.47 5.48
C VAL A 416 -23.70 -17.94 6.18
N LEU A 417 -23.53 -17.44 7.41
CA LEU A 417 -24.58 -16.79 8.18
C LEU A 417 -24.51 -15.29 8.03
N GLY A 418 -25.64 -14.66 7.76
CA GLY A 418 -25.71 -13.21 7.57
C GLY A 418 -27.10 -12.64 7.83
N PRO A 419 -27.28 -11.30 7.79
CA PRO A 419 -28.52 -10.62 8.15
C PRO A 419 -29.69 -10.85 7.19
N GLU A 420 -29.39 -11.22 5.93
CA GLU A 420 -30.38 -11.35 4.87
C GLU A 420 -30.29 -12.72 4.19
N LYS A 421 -31.45 -13.25 3.81
CA LYS A 421 -31.53 -14.52 3.07
C LYS A 421 -31.14 -14.31 1.61
N ASP A 422 -30.15 -15.06 1.16
CA ASP A 422 -29.83 -15.18 -0.26
C ASP A 422 -29.58 -16.67 -0.60
N LYS A 423 -29.33 -17.00 -1.87
CA LYS A 423 -29.03 -18.35 -2.34
C LYS A 423 -27.92 -19.04 -1.53
N ASP A 424 -26.89 -18.25 -1.17
CA ASP A 424 -25.69 -18.73 -0.54
C ASP A 424 -25.54 -18.24 0.92
N ILE A 425 -26.64 -17.75 1.54
CA ILE A 425 -26.63 -17.15 2.88
C ILE A 425 -27.82 -17.68 3.70
N ILE A 426 -27.48 -18.16 4.90
CA ILE A 426 -28.48 -18.52 5.92
C ILE A 426 -28.81 -17.24 6.71
N ALA A 427 -30.07 -16.81 6.67
CA ALA A 427 -30.48 -15.59 7.36
C ALA A 427 -30.52 -15.77 8.86
N VAL A 428 -29.92 -14.83 9.57
CA VAL A 428 -30.02 -14.68 11.03
C VAL A 428 -30.37 -13.23 11.35
N ALA A 429 -31.57 -13.01 11.91
CA ALA A 429 -32.09 -11.67 12.12
C ALA A 429 -31.56 -11.02 13.42
N ASP A 430 -31.21 -11.84 14.39
CA ASP A 430 -30.80 -11.42 15.72
C ASP A 430 -29.82 -12.42 16.37
N ILE A 431 -29.30 -12.03 17.51
CA ILE A 431 -28.34 -12.83 18.27
C ILE A 431 -28.92 -14.17 18.75
N GLN A 432 -30.23 -14.25 19.02
CA GLN A 432 -30.88 -15.49 19.48
C GLN A 432 -30.97 -16.49 18.32
N SER A 433 -31.36 -16.04 17.11
CA SER A 433 -31.39 -16.85 15.90
C SER A 433 -29.98 -17.30 15.49
N LEU A 434 -28.96 -16.46 15.62
CA LEU A 434 -27.57 -16.81 15.40
C LEU A 434 -27.12 -17.95 16.32
N ILE A 435 -27.34 -17.81 17.63
CA ILE A 435 -26.98 -18.82 18.62
C ILE A 435 -27.71 -20.14 18.37
N LYS A 436 -29.02 -20.06 18.08
CA LYS A 436 -29.82 -21.25 17.78
C LYS A 436 -29.33 -21.99 16.54
N THR A 437 -28.89 -21.27 15.53
CA THR A 437 -28.42 -21.87 14.27
C THR A 437 -27.03 -22.51 14.43
N LEU A 438 -26.16 -21.93 15.28
CA LEU A 438 -24.78 -22.38 15.44
C LEU A 438 -24.61 -23.45 16.53
N PHE A 439 -25.36 -23.40 17.60
CA PHE A 439 -25.05 -24.14 18.84
C PHE A 439 -26.20 -25.04 19.36
N ARG A 440 -27.26 -25.21 18.56
CA ARG A 440 -28.40 -26.04 18.95
C ARG A 440 -28.75 -27.10 17.94
#